data_438899c5201c3d8b7837f969e7a73c56
#
_entry.id   438899c5201c3d8b7837f969e7a73c56
#
_cell.length_a   1.000
_cell.length_b   1.000
_cell.length_c   1.000
_cell.angle_alpha   90.00
_cell.angle_beta   90.00
_cell.angle_gamma   90.00
#
_symmetry.space_group_name_H-M   'P 1'
#
loop_
_entity.id
_entity.type
_entity.pdbx_description
1 polymer ?
#
loop_
_entity_poly.entity_id
_entity_poly.type
_entity_poly.pdbx_seq_one_letter_code
_entity_poly.pdbx_strand_id
1 'polypeptide(L)'
;MKKKPGKIISKILVYIALLALAISIIVPVAWVFMASLKKNSEFIGKDISPWSLPETFRYQNFVTAFRDANMGTFFLNSVIVTAIALVLLLILALPASYVLARFDFKGRKILNGAFMAGLFVNINYIVVPIFLMLSSANRALGVEFFLNNRLILAIIYATSALPFTVYLLSSSLKHFQKDLRKLLTLMDVVTLRR
;
A
#
# COMPACT_ATOMS: atom_id res chain seq x y z
N MET A 1 -11.47 2.83 -42.12
CA MET A 1 -10.08 3.21 -41.68
C MET A 1 -9.25 1.95 -41.48
N LYS A 2 -8.31 1.62 -42.37
CA LYS A 2 -7.42 0.44 -42.24
C LYS A 2 -6.40 0.68 -41.13
N LYS A 3 -6.47 -0.09 -40.04
CA LYS A 3 -5.48 -0.04 -38.92
C LYS A 3 -4.11 -0.44 -39.48
N LYS A 4 -3.10 0.42 -39.37
CA LYS A 4 -1.73 0.15 -39.82
C LYS A 4 -1.22 -1.15 -39.15
N PRO A 5 -0.71 -2.14 -39.94
CA PRO A 5 -0.31 -3.46 -39.42
C PRO A 5 0.68 -3.39 -38.25
N GLY A 6 1.59 -2.42 -38.24
CA GLY A 6 2.55 -2.23 -37.16
C GLY A 6 1.90 -1.91 -35.77
N LYS A 7 0.73 -1.25 -35.74
CA LYS A 7 0.01 -1.00 -34.51
C LYS A 7 -0.66 -2.27 -33.95
N ILE A 8 -0.99 -3.24 -34.81
CA ILE A 8 -1.58 -4.52 -34.40
C ILE A 8 -0.48 -5.39 -33.77
N ILE A 9 0.68 -5.49 -34.44
CA ILE A 9 1.84 -6.26 -33.93
C ILE A 9 2.30 -5.72 -32.58
N SER A 10 2.45 -4.40 -32.44
CA SER A 10 2.82 -3.77 -31.15
C SER A 10 1.82 -4.10 -30.05
N LYS A 11 0.50 -4.10 -30.33
CA LYS A 11 -0.51 -4.49 -29.33
C LYS A 11 -0.39 -5.96 -28.94
N ILE A 12 -0.18 -6.86 -29.90
CA ILE A 12 0.00 -8.30 -29.64
C ILE A 12 1.21 -8.51 -28.73
N LEU A 13 2.35 -7.88 -29.01
CA LEU A 13 3.55 -7.98 -28.18
C LEU A 13 3.30 -7.48 -26.76
N VAL A 14 2.59 -6.36 -26.59
CA VAL A 14 2.21 -5.84 -25.26
C VAL A 14 1.31 -6.84 -24.53
N TYR A 15 0.31 -7.42 -25.19
CA TYR A 15 -0.55 -8.42 -24.56
C TYR A 15 0.20 -9.69 -24.15
N ILE A 16 1.14 -10.17 -24.99
CA ILE A 16 1.99 -11.32 -24.65
C ILE A 16 2.86 -10.99 -23.44
N ALA A 17 3.48 -9.82 -23.40
CA ALA A 17 4.30 -9.40 -22.27
C ALA A 17 3.47 -9.27 -20.97
N LEU A 18 2.26 -8.69 -21.06
CA LEU A 18 1.36 -8.58 -19.91
C LEU A 18 0.86 -9.96 -19.44
N LEU A 19 0.57 -10.88 -20.37
CA LEU A 19 0.16 -12.24 -20.06
C LEU A 19 1.29 -13.01 -19.36
N ALA A 20 2.51 -12.91 -19.88
CA ALA A 20 3.67 -13.52 -19.26
C ALA A 20 3.92 -12.99 -17.84
N LEU A 21 3.79 -11.68 -17.65
CA LEU A 21 3.87 -11.04 -16.32
C LEU A 21 2.75 -11.55 -15.39
N ALA A 22 1.52 -11.61 -15.87
CA ALA A 22 0.39 -12.11 -15.08
C ALA A 22 0.60 -13.58 -14.65
N ILE A 23 1.03 -14.45 -15.56
CA ILE A 23 1.36 -15.85 -15.26
C ILE A 23 2.48 -15.93 -14.22
N SER A 24 3.53 -15.14 -14.37
CA SER A 24 4.67 -15.08 -13.43
C SER A 24 4.24 -14.70 -12.00
N ILE A 25 3.18 -13.90 -11.85
CA ILE A 25 2.64 -13.53 -10.53
C ILE A 25 1.64 -14.57 -10.02
N ILE A 26 0.76 -15.07 -10.88
CA ILE A 26 -0.33 -15.98 -10.49
C ILE A 26 0.21 -17.35 -10.12
N VAL A 27 1.18 -17.89 -10.87
CA VAL A 27 1.70 -19.26 -10.67
C VAL A 27 2.27 -19.47 -9.26
N PRO A 28 3.16 -18.61 -8.71
CA PRO A 28 3.63 -18.77 -7.34
C PRO A 28 2.51 -18.69 -6.30
N VAL A 29 1.55 -17.77 -6.47
CA VAL A 29 0.42 -17.64 -5.55
C VAL A 29 -0.48 -18.86 -5.57
N ALA A 30 -0.81 -19.36 -6.76
CA ALA A 30 -1.59 -20.59 -6.93
C ALA A 30 -0.87 -21.80 -6.33
N TRP A 31 0.46 -21.87 -6.50
CA TRP A 31 1.27 -22.93 -5.90
C TRP A 31 1.25 -22.88 -4.37
N VAL A 32 1.40 -21.70 -3.75
CA VAL A 32 1.32 -21.54 -2.28
C VAL A 32 -0.05 -21.97 -1.78
N PHE A 33 -1.12 -21.55 -2.48
CA PHE A 33 -2.50 -21.94 -2.13
C PHE A 33 -2.68 -23.46 -2.20
N MET A 34 -2.21 -24.10 -3.28
CA MET A 34 -2.25 -25.54 -3.43
C MET A 34 -1.40 -26.25 -2.34
N ALA A 35 -0.20 -25.72 -2.07
CA ALA A 35 0.71 -26.25 -1.06
C ALA A 35 0.11 -26.18 0.35
N SER A 36 -0.67 -25.15 0.66
CA SER A 36 -1.31 -24.99 1.97
C SER A 36 -2.32 -26.10 2.30
N LEU A 37 -2.83 -26.79 1.28
CA LEU A 37 -3.79 -27.89 1.40
C LEU A 37 -3.13 -29.27 1.42
N LYS A 38 -1.80 -29.36 1.24
CA LYS A 38 -1.04 -30.62 1.23
C LYS A 38 -0.63 -31.07 2.62
N LYS A 39 -0.38 -32.37 2.76
CA LYS A 39 0.30 -32.95 3.93
C LYS A 39 1.81 -32.73 3.83
N ASN A 40 2.49 -32.66 4.97
CA ASN A 40 3.96 -32.57 5.00
C ASN A 40 4.64 -33.75 4.29
N SER A 41 4.05 -34.95 4.37
CA SER A 41 4.54 -36.13 3.67
C SER A 41 4.52 -35.99 2.15
N GLU A 42 3.67 -35.14 1.58
CA GLU A 42 3.60 -34.88 0.14
C GLU A 42 4.71 -33.95 -0.39
N PHE A 43 5.53 -33.38 0.52
CA PHE A 43 6.72 -32.58 0.18
C PHE A 43 8.04 -33.34 0.38
N ILE A 44 8.00 -34.43 1.15
CA ILE A 44 9.19 -35.19 1.57
C ILE A 44 9.09 -36.59 1.00
N GLY A 45 9.72 -36.85 -0.15
CA GLY A 45 9.78 -38.16 -0.79
C GLY A 45 10.51 -38.11 -2.12
N LYS A 46 11.08 -39.24 -2.54
CA LYS A 46 11.88 -39.31 -3.77
C LYS A 46 11.06 -39.21 -5.06
N ASP A 47 9.75 -39.49 -5.00
CA ASP A 47 8.88 -39.56 -6.20
C ASP A 47 7.77 -38.51 -6.19
N ILE A 48 7.87 -37.49 -5.35
CA ILE A 48 6.82 -36.51 -5.15
C ILE A 48 7.15 -35.20 -5.89
N SER A 49 6.29 -34.86 -6.85
CA SER A 49 6.39 -33.56 -7.52
C SER A 49 5.79 -32.47 -6.62
N PRO A 50 6.53 -31.40 -6.30
CA PRO A 50 5.99 -30.24 -5.57
C PRO A 50 4.78 -29.60 -6.25
N TRP A 51 4.61 -29.83 -7.55
CA TRP A 51 3.54 -29.30 -8.39
C TRP A 51 2.34 -30.24 -8.55
N SER A 52 2.40 -31.47 -7.96
CA SER A 52 1.24 -32.37 -7.98
C SER A 52 0.07 -31.76 -7.21
N LEU A 53 -1.15 -32.13 -7.61
CA LEU A 53 -2.34 -31.81 -6.81
C LEU A 53 -2.30 -32.53 -5.48
N PRO A 54 -2.90 -31.98 -4.40
CA PRO A 54 -3.02 -32.67 -3.11
C PRO A 54 -3.78 -33.99 -3.28
N GLU A 55 -3.26 -35.08 -2.73
CA GLU A 55 -3.99 -36.35 -2.69
C GLU A 55 -5.23 -36.28 -1.81
N THR A 56 -5.14 -35.48 -0.72
CA THR A 56 -6.25 -35.22 0.18
C THR A 56 -6.18 -33.75 0.64
N PHE A 57 -7.31 -33.05 0.52
CA PHE A 57 -7.39 -31.66 1.00
C PHE A 57 -7.31 -31.61 2.53
N ARG A 58 -6.23 -31.06 3.06
CA ARG A 58 -6.00 -30.97 4.49
C ARG A 58 -6.33 -29.58 5.04
N TYR A 59 -7.59 -29.32 5.30
CA TYR A 59 -8.04 -28.05 5.92
C TYR A 59 -7.50 -27.85 7.34
N GLN A 60 -7.08 -28.95 7.99
CA GLN A 60 -6.49 -28.91 9.33
C GLN A 60 -5.24 -28.03 9.40
N ASN A 61 -4.50 -27.83 8.30
CA ASN A 61 -3.35 -26.95 8.25
C ASN A 61 -3.73 -25.51 8.63
N PHE A 62 -4.89 -25.03 8.20
CA PHE A 62 -5.39 -23.70 8.55
C PHE A 62 -5.76 -23.62 10.04
N VAL A 63 -6.44 -24.64 10.56
CA VAL A 63 -6.79 -24.71 11.99
C VAL A 63 -5.52 -24.69 12.84
N THR A 64 -4.53 -25.53 12.49
CA THR A 64 -3.23 -25.58 13.16
C THR A 64 -2.50 -24.24 13.08
N ALA A 65 -2.47 -23.59 11.92
CA ALA A 65 -1.85 -22.27 11.77
C ALA A 65 -2.53 -21.19 12.65
N PHE A 66 -3.85 -21.18 12.69
CA PHE A 66 -4.57 -20.23 13.55
C PHE A 66 -4.40 -20.52 15.05
N ARG A 67 -4.35 -21.79 15.44
CA ARG A 67 -4.30 -22.22 16.85
C ARG A 67 -2.87 -22.22 17.38
N ASP A 68 -1.96 -22.88 16.68
CA ASP A 68 -0.62 -23.17 17.20
C ASP A 68 0.38 -22.05 16.88
N ALA A 69 0.21 -21.36 15.75
CA ALA A 69 1.03 -20.20 15.37
C ALA A 69 0.45 -18.85 15.82
N ASN A 70 -0.62 -18.84 16.63
CA ASN A 70 -1.28 -17.61 17.10
C ASN A 70 -1.63 -16.60 15.97
N MET A 71 -1.86 -17.08 14.73
CA MET A 71 -2.12 -16.23 13.58
C MET A 71 -3.31 -15.30 13.79
N GLY A 72 -4.35 -15.76 14.52
CA GLY A 72 -5.51 -14.92 14.85
C GLY A 72 -5.12 -13.67 15.63
N THR A 73 -4.24 -13.81 16.62
CA THR A 73 -3.73 -12.68 17.44
C THR A 73 -2.89 -11.73 16.59
N PHE A 74 -1.99 -12.25 15.75
CA PHE A 74 -1.19 -11.42 14.87
C PHE A 74 -2.03 -10.70 13.82
N PHE A 75 -3.00 -11.38 13.24
CA PHE A 75 -3.94 -10.77 12.31
C PHE A 75 -4.74 -9.62 12.95
N LEU A 76 -5.33 -9.85 14.14
CA LEU A 76 -6.07 -8.82 14.87
C LEU A 76 -5.16 -7.63 15.22
N ASN A 77 -3.94 -7.88 15.67
CA ASN A 77 -2.97 -6.83 15.94
C ASN A 77 -2.68 -5.98 14.69
N SER A 78 -2.49 -6.62 13.54
CA SER A 78 -2.26 -5.94 12.27
C SER A 78 -3.47 -5.08 11.86
N VAL A 79 -4.69 -5.59 12.01
CA VAL A 79 -5.93 -4.84 11.74
C VAL A 79 -6.02 -3.61 12.64
N ILE A 80 -5.78 -3.76 13.95
CA ILE A 80 -5.84 -2.64 14.91
C ILE A 80 -4.79 -1.58 14.57
N VAL A 81 -3.53 -1.98 14.37
CA VAL A 81 -2.44 -1.04 14.03
C VAL A 81 -2.73 -0.31 12.73
N THR A 82 -3.20 -1.03 11.70
CA THR A 82 -3.55 -0.43 10.41
C THR A 82 -4.72 0.56 10.54
N ALA A 83 -5.75 0.22 11.29
CA ALA A 83 -6.88 1.11 11.53
C ALA A 83 -6.45 2.40 12.23
N ILE A 84 -5.65 2.30 13.30
CA ILE A 84 -5.12 3.46 14.02
C ILE A 84 -4.23 4.30 13.10
N ALA A 85 -3.30 3.66 12.36
CA ALA A 85 -2.42 4.35 11.44
C ALA A 85 -3.19 5.10 10.35
N LEU A 86 -4.24 4.49 9.79
CA LEU A 86 -5.08 5.10 8.76
C LEU A 86 -5.83 6.32 9.31
N VAL A 87 -6.41 6.22 10.49
CA VAL A 87 -7.12 7.35 11.13
C VAL A 87 -6.15 8.50 11.38
N LEU A 88 -4.99 8.23 11.96
CA LEU A 88 -3.95 9.25 12.20
C LEU A 88 -3.49 9.88 10.89
N LEU A 89 -3.23 9.06 9.87
CA LEU A 89 -2.82 9.53 8.55
C LEU A 89 -3.86 10.48 7.95
N LEU A 90 -5.14 10.11 7.98
CA LEU A 90 -6.22 10.94 7.42
C LEU A 90 -6.41 12.25 8.18
N ILE A 91 -6.34 12.22 9.52
CA ILE A 91 -6.42 13.42 10.36
C ILE A 91 -5.31 14.43 10.01
N LEU A 92 -4.12 13.95 9.66
CA LEU A 92 -3.00 14.81 9.30
C LEU A 92 -3.00 15.18 7.80
N ALA A 93 -3.26 14.21 6.93
CA ALA A 93 -3.13 14.38 5.49
C ALA A 93 -4.26 15.22 4.88
N LEU A 94 -5.51 15.08 5.35
CA LEU A 94 -6.64 15.80 4.78
C LEU A 94 -6.50 17.33 4.95
N PRO A 95 -6.29 17.88 6.17
CA PRO A 95 -6.13 19.32 6.32
C PRO A 95 -4.86 19.83 5.63
N ALA A 96 -3.73 19.08 5.70
CA ALA A 96 -2.50 19.47 5.04
C ALA A 96 -2.67 19.55 3.52
N SER A 97 -3.27 18.55 2.90
CA SER A 97 -3.52 18.52 1.46
C SER A 97 -4.51 19.59 1.01
N TYR A 98 -5.54 19.85 1.81
CA TYR A 98 -6.53 20.89 1.53
C TYR A 98 -5.88 22.28 1.53
N VAL A 99 -5.10 22.61 2.56
CA VAL A 99 -4.39 23.89 2.66
C VAL A 99 -3.40 24.05 1.51
N LEU A 100 -2.61 23.03 1.20
CA LEU A 100 -1.66 23.03 0.09
C LEU A 100 -2.33 23.08 -1.29
N ALA A 101 -3.55 22.61 -1.43
CA ALA A 101 -4.28 22.68 -2.70
C ALA A 101 -4.95 24.06 -2.90
N ARG A 102 -5.51 24.63 -1.84
CA ARG A 102 -6.44 25.75 -1.93
C ARG A 102 -5.83 27.12 -1.63
N PHE A 103 -4.88 27.19 -0.70
CA PHE A 103 -4.36 28.47 -0.22
C PHE A 103 -2.97 28.77 -0.77
N ASP A 104 -2.75 30.05 -1.13
CA ASP A 104 -1.43 30.56 -1.45
C ASP A 104 -0.88 31.31 -0.23
N PHE A 105 0.19 30.78 0.36
CA PHE A 105 0.84 31.33 1.54
C PHE A 105 2.37 31.28 1.42
N LYS A 106 3.05 32.12 2.18
CA LYS A 106 4.50 32.14 2.25
C LYS A 106 5.01 30.80 2.80
N GLY A 107 5.90 30.12 2.05
CA GLY A 107 6.41 28.79 2.43
C GLY A 107 5.72 27.61 1.77
N ARG A 108 4.59 27.77 1.05
CA ARG A 108 3.90 26.68 0.34
C ARG A 108 4.82 25.88 -0.59
N LYS A 109 5.72 26.56 -1.32
CA LYS A 109 6.67 25.91 -2.23
C LYS A 109 7.66 25.02 -1.45
N ILE A 110 8.11 25.49 -0.28
CA ILE A 110 9.04 24.76 0.59
C ILE A 110 8.34 23.50 1.15
N LEU A 111 7.11 23.64 1.66
CA LEU A 111 6.33 22.50 2.17
C LEU A 111 6.04 21.47 1.07
N ASN A 112 5.61 21.90 -0.11
CA ASN A 112 5.43 20.99 -1.25
C ASN A 112 6.74 20.26 -1.61
N GLY A 113 7.86 21.00 -1.61
CA GLY A 113 9.19 20.42 -1.84
C GLY A 113 9.57 19.40 -0.77
N ALA A 114 9.29 19.67 0.50
CA ALA A 114 9.54 18.76 1.61
C ALA A 114 8.71 17.47 1.48
N PHE A 115 7.41 17.57 1.17
CA PHE A 115 6.58 16.37 0.91
C PHE A 115 7.06 15.59 -0.32
N MET A 116 7.46 16.28 -1.39
CA MET A 116 8.04 15.61 -2.56
C MET A 116 9.36 14.92 -2.22
N ALA A 117 10.25 15.56 -1.45
CA ALA A 117 11.49 14.93 -0.98
C ALA A 117 11.22 13.69 -0.14
N GLY A 118 10.19 13.72 0.71
CA GLY A 118 9.75 12.57 1.49
C GLY A 118 9.34 11.35 0.67
N LEU A 119 8.91 11.53 -0.59
CA LEU A 119 8.60 10.39 -1.48
C LEU A 119 9.83 9.55 -1.83
N PHE A 120 11.00 10.15 -1.81
CA PHE A 120 12.26 9.47 -2.14
C PHE A 120 12.89 8.76 -0.93
N VAL A 121 12.34 8.97 0.27
CA VAL A 121 12.79 8.29 1.48
C VAL A 121 12.17 6.88 1.52
N ASN A 122 12.98 5.88 1.22
CA ASN A 122 12.54 4.50 1.29
C ASN A 122 12.54 4.02 2.75
N ILE A 123 11.38 3.52 3.23
CA ILE A 123 11.20 3.07 4.60
C ILE A 123 12.21 1.97 5.00
N ASN A 124 12.64 1.14 4.06
CA ASN A 124 13.59 0.07 4.34
C ASN A 124 14.95 0.57 4.84
N TYR A 125 15.35 1.79 4.46
CA TYR A 125 16.60 2.38 4.93
C TYR A 125 16.48 3.03 6.32
N ILE A 126 15.26 3.42 6.72
CA ILE A 126 15.03 4.11 8.00
C ILE A 126 14.54 3.19 9.12
N VAL A 127 14.18 1.94 8.82
CA VAL A 127 13.69 0.97 9.83
C VAL A 127 14.72 0.76 10.94
N VAL A 128 16.00 0.52 10.58
CA VAL A 128 17.06 0.30 11.57
C VAL A 128 17.34 1.56 12.40
N PRO A 129 17.55 2.76 11.81
CA PRO A 129 17.65 4.00 12.58
C PRO A 129 16.47 4.27 13.52
N ILE A 130 15.24 4.05 13.07
CA ILE A 130 14.06 4.22 13.92
C ILE A 130 14.08 3.24 15.09
N PHE A 131 14.38 1.97 14.85
CA PHE A 131 14.50 0.97 15.92
C PHE A 131 15.56 1.37 16.95
N LEU A 132 16.74 1.79 16.51
CA LEU A 132 17.81 2.23 17.40
C LEU A 132 17.41 3.47 18.20
N MET A 133 16.71 4.41 17.59
CA MET A 133 16.19 5.60 18.26
C MET A 133 15.19 5.22 19.36
N LEU A 134 14.21 4.35 19.07
CA LEU A 134 13.23 3.89 20.04
C LEU A 134 13.88 3.08 21.17
N SER A 135 14.85 2.24 20.84
CA SER A 135 15.63 1.47 21.81
C SER A 135 16.43 2.37 22.74
N SER A 136 17.06 3.41 22.18
CA SER A 136 17.80 4.41 22.95
C SER A 136 16.88 5.23 23.85
N ALA A 137 15.70 5.60 23.37
CA ALA A 137 14.70 6.30 24.17
C ALA A 137 14.20 5.45 25.35
N ASN A 138 13.92 4.15 25.13
CA ASN A 138 13.57 3.22 26.21
C ASN A 138 14.67 3.17 27.27
N ARG A 139 15.92 3.07 26.84
CA ARG A 139 17.08 2.99 27.74
C ARG A 139 17.31 4.29 28.52
N ALA A 140 17.20 5.43 27.84
CA ALA A 140 17.41 6.74 28.45
C ALA A 140 16.33 7.10 29.50
N LEU A 141 15.09 6.67 29.27
CA LEU A 141 13.95 6.95 30.13
C LEU A 141 13.66 5.82 31.15
N GLY A 142 14.35 4.68 31.05
CA GLY A 142 14.13 3.52 31.91
C GLY A 142 12.76 2.88 31.73
N VAL A 143 12.14 3.00 30.54
CA VAL A 143 10.79 2.49 30.23
C VAL A 143 10.82 1.58 29.02
N GLU A 144 9.90 0.61 28.97
CA GLU A 144 9.72 -0.25 27.79
C GLU A 144 8.52 0.18 26.92
N PHE A 145 8.27 1.49 26.86
CA PHE A 145 7.07 2.03 26.23
C PHE A 145 7.19 2.14 24.71
N PHE A 146 8.38 2.48 24.17
CA PHE A 146 8.55 2.81 22.76
C PHE A 146 8.68 1.58 21.86
N LEU A 147 9.27 0.51 22.38
CA LEU A 147 9.30 -0.79 21.71
C LEU A 147 8.06 -1.61 22.15
N ASN A 148 7.58 -2.46 21.28
CA ASN A 148 6.42 -3.32 21.54
C ASN A 148 5.09 -2.57 21.83
N ASN A 149 4.97 -1.33 21.32
CA ASN A 149 3.77 -0.51 21.47
C ASN A 149 3.06 -0.31 20.11
N ARG A 150 1.80 -0.72 20.03
CA ARG A 150 0.97 -0.63 18.81
C ARG A 150 0.74 0.80 18.36
N LEU A 151 0.62 1.75 19.29
CA LEU A 151 0.43 3.18 18.98
C LEU A 151 1.68 3.76 18.33
N ILE A 152 2.87 3.46 18.87
CA ILE A 152 4.13 3.93 18.29
C ILE A 152 4.31 3.37 16.88
N LEU A 153 4.01 2.08 16.68
CA LEU A 153 4.06 1.46 15.36
C LEU A 153 3.07 2.12 14.38
N ALA A 154 1.85 2.41 14.83
CA ALA A 154 0.84 3.10 14.03
C ALA A 154 1.27 4.53 13.65
N ILE A 155 1.93 5.27 14.56
CA ILE A 155 2.50 6.60 14.27
C ILE A 155 3.60 6.50 13.21
N ILE A 156 4.49 5.52 13.30
CA ILE A 156 5.54 5.31 12.31
C ILE A 156 4.93 5.03 10.92
N TYR A 157 3.94 4.16 10.84
CA TYR A 157 3.25 3.87 9.58
C TYR A 157 2.53 5.09 9.01
N ALA A 158 1.79 5.83 9.83
CA ALA A 158 1.11 7.05 9.41
C ALA A 158 2.10 8.10 8.89
N THR A 159 3.20 8.31 9.61
CA THR A 159 4.22 9.31 9.25
C THR A 159 4.95 8.94 7.95
N SER A 160 5.25 7.66 7.77
CA SER A 160 5.92 7.16 6.57
C SER A 160 5.04 7.28 5.31
N ALA A 161 3.73 7.11 5.45
CA ALA A 161 2.78 7.22 4.35
C ALA A 161 2.34 8.67 4.07
N LEU A 162 2.59 9.60 5.02
CA LEU A 162 2.11 10.97 4.97
C LEU A 162 2.56 11.74 3.70
N PRO A 163 3.84 11.70 3.27
CA PRO A 163 4.30 12.44 2.10
C PRO A 163 3.54 12.05 0.83
N PHE A 164 3.40 10.76 0.59
CA PHE A 164 2.68 10.24 -0.57
C PHE A 164 1.21 10.64 -0.55
N THR A 165 0.57 10.47 0.59
CA THR A 165 -0.87 10.75 0.76
C THR A 165 -1.17 12.24 0.56
N VAL A 166 -0.37 13.13 1.15
CA VAL A 166 -0.53 14.58 0.97
C VAL A 166 -0.30 15.00 -0.48
N TYR A 167 0.74 14.45 -1.13
CA TYR A 167 1.01 14.72 -2.54
C TYR A 167 -0.17 14.29 -3.44
N LEU A 168 -0.65 13.07 -3.27
CA LEU A 168 -1.75 12.51 -4.05
C LEU A 168 -3.06 13.29 -3.85
N LEU A 169 -3.44 13.53 -2.59
CA LEU A 169 -4.66 14.25 -2.25
C LEU A 169 -4.61 15.71 -2.71
N SER A 170 -3.49 16.42 -2.51
CA SER A 170 -3.37 17.81 -2.95
C SER A 170 -3.45 17.95 -4.47
N SER A 171 -2.90 16.98 -5.21
CA SER A 171 -3.01 16.91 -6.67
C SER A 171 -4.46 16.67 -7.11
N SER A 172 -5.13 15.69 -6.51
CA SER A 172 -6.53 15.35 -6.81
C SER A 172 -7.48 16.51 -6.51
N LEU A 173 -7.29 17.20 -5.38
CA LEU A 173 -8.09 18.38 -5.01
C LEU A 173 -7.91 19.53 -5.99
N LYS A 174 -6.70 19.76 -6.51
CA LYS A 174 -6.46 20.78 -7.55
C LYS A 174 -7.18 20.43 -8.86
N HIS A 175 -7.16 19.17 -9.29
CA HIS A 175 -7.88 18.74 -10.49
C HIS A 175 -9.38 18.91 -10.34
N PHE A 176 -9.94 18.45 -9.22
CA PHE A 176 -11.36 18.59 -8.93
C PHE A 176 -11.84 20.04 -8.95
N GLN A 177 -11.06 20.96 -8.38
CA GLN A 177 -11.37 22.40 -8.43
C GLN A 177 -11.36 22.97 -9.85
N LYS A 178 -10.40 22.55 -10.69
CA LYS A 178 -10.35 22.95 -12.10
C LYS A 178 -11.59 22.50 -12.87
N ASP A 179 -12.02 21.29 -12.64
CA ASP A 179 -13.18 20.72 -13.34
C ASP A 179 -14.48 21.36 -12.86
N LEU A 180 -14.63 21.62 -11.56
CA LEU A 180 -15.75 22.39 -11.03
C LEU A 180 -15.82 23.81 -11.63
N ARG A 181 -14.71 24.52 -11.70
CA ARG A 181 -14.68 25.85 -12.33
C ARG A 181 -15.08 25.83 -13.79
N LYS A 182 -14.61 24.82 -14.55
CA LYS A 182 -15.03 24.66 -15.95
C LYS A 182 -16.52 24.42 -16.08
N LEU A 183 -17.10 23.56 -15.22
CA LEU A 183 -18.52 23.30 -15.22
C LEU A 183 -19.34 24.54 -14.89
N LEU A 184 -18.95 25.32 -13.88
CA LEU A 184 -19.59 26.58 -13.51
C LEU A 184 -19.54 27.60 -14.66
N THR A 185 -18.38 27.76 -15.30
CA THR A 185 -18.24 28.66 -16.47
C THR A 185 -19.13 28.22 -17.63
N LEU A 186 -19.27 26.92 -17.88
CA LEU A 186 -20.16 26.40 -18.93
C LEU A 186 -21.64 26.65 -18.59
N MET A 187 -22.02 26.52 -17.31
CA MET A 187 -23.39 26.81 -16.86
C MET A 187 -23.73 28.30 -16.98
N ASP A 188 -22.81 29.20 -16.60
CA ASP A 188 -22.98 30.66 -16.76
C ASP A 188 -23.15 31.04 -18.23
N VAL A 189 -22.38 30.45 -19.14
CA VAL A 189 -22.51 30.70 -20.58
C VAL A 189 -23.86 30.20 -21.13
N VAL A 190 -24.37 29.09 -20.59
CA VAL A 190 -25.69 28.56 -21.01
C VAL A 190 -26.85 29.40 -20.48
N THR A 191 -26.72 29.94 -19.27
CA THR A 191 -27.76 30.83 -18.67
C THR A 191 -27.81 32.19 -19.33
N LEU A 192 -26.68 32.74 -19.82
CA LEU A 192 -26.60 34.00 -20.53
C LEU A 192 -27.06 33.95 -21.99
N ARG A 193 -27.27 32.71 -22.53
CA ARG A 193 -27.81 32.52 -23.89
C ARG A 193 -29.33 32.26 -23.93
N ARG A 194 -30.03 32.31 -22.81
CA ARG A 194 -31.49 32.31 -22.72
C ARG A 194 -32.01 33.71 -22.37
#